data_6f5d53cda2c2bacf042da226cfc57f94
#
_entry.id   6f5d53cda2c2bacf042da226cfc57f94
#
_cell.length_a   1.000
_cell.length_b   1.000
_cell.length_c   1.000
_cell.angle_alpha   90.00
_cell.angle_beta   90.00
_cell.angle_gamma   90.00
#
_symmetry.space_group_name_H-M   'P 1'
#
loop_
_entity.id
_entity.type
_entity.pdbx_description
1 polymer ?
#
loop_
_entity_poly.entity_id
_entity_poly.type
_entity_poly.pdbx_seq_one_letter_code
_entity_poly.pdbx_strand_id
1 'polypeptide(L)'
;MKMIIGSARHDENGKYIGGKAGDQAQKRADDYKGECSLQEFYVHKYGWDCAIAIDPMIRLKLAERMKALCNNPNVGYDQGGRAGILKAGIDSKKPTECDCGTGVRQCVKEAAGKDPGPFNTANEKEALEATGLFNFVSYNGQDLPTGTILISKKKGHTAIVVEGTIQTAKEPSVAYYGVYKGKGTSIVSALAAVGEKDTTFAHRKKIAAANGITGYQGTIAQNLKMVQLIKAGKLIKA
;
A
#
# COMPACT_ATOMS: atom_id res chain seq x y z
N MET A 1 7.09 16.75 -13.84
CA MET A 1 6.81 16.94 -12.38
C MET A 1 8.01 16.40 -11.63
N LYS A 2 8.52 17.08 -10.61
CA LYS A 2 9.61 16.51 -9.79
C LYS A 2 9.02 15.38 -8.94
N MET A 3 9.65 14.21 -8.97
CA MET A 3 9.29 13.11 -8.08
C MET A 3 9.85 13.37 -6.68
N ILE A 4 9.06 13.08 -5.64
CA ILE A 4 9.46 13.14 -4.23
C ILE A 4 9.46 11.74 -3.65
N ILE A 5 10.46 11.40 -2.86
CA ILE A 5 10.58 10.15 -2.13
C ILE A 5 10.63 10.39 -0.62
N GLY A 6 10.15 9.42 0.14
CA GLY A 6 10.29 9.39 1.59
C GLY A 6 11.11 8.18 2.04
N SER A 7 11.91 8.35 3.07
CA SER A 7 12.69 7.27 3.68
C SER A 7 13.26 7.66 5.05
N ALA A 8 13.61 6.65 5.85
CA ALA A 8 14.48 6.80 7.02
C ALA A 8 15.95 6.64 6.60
N ARG A 9 16.88 7.48 7.08
CA ARG A 9 18.22 7.59 6.49
C ARG A 9 19.39 7.51 7.48
N HIS A 10 19.37 8.26 8.53
CA HIS A 10 20.40 8.35 9.56
C HIS A 10 19.84 9.02 10.82
N ASP A 11 20.48 8.86 11.95
CA ASP A 11 20.12 9.52 13.19
C ASP A 11 20.42 11.04 13.18
N GLU A 12 20.09 11.74 14.25
CA GLU A 12 20.34 13.18 14.45
C GLU A 12 21.82 13.57 14.37
N ASN A 13 22.71 12.60 14.51
CA ASN A 13 24.17 12.78 14.43
C ASN A 13 24.77 12.38 13.07
N GLY A 14 23.90 12.03 12.10
CA GLY A 14 24.33 11.53 10.79
C GLY A 14 24.91 10.10 10.83
N LYS A 15 24.61 9.32 11.87
CA LYS A 15 25.07 7.93 12.06
C LYS A 15 23.94 6.94 11.79
N TYR A 16 24.25 5.65 11.84
CA TYR A 16 23.29 4.58 11.62
C TYR A 16 22.87 3.85 12.89
N ILE A 17 23.56 4.06 14.00
CA ILE A 17 23.31 3.40 15.30
C ILE A 17 23.60 4.39 16.43
N GLY A 18 22.72 4.41 17.44
CA GLY A 18 22.97 5.06 18.73
C GLY A 18 22.36 6.46 18.88
N GLY A 19 21.42 6.85 18.03
CA GLY A 19 20.62 8.06 18.19
C GLY A 19 19.64 8.00 19.37
N LYS A 20 18.95 9.10 19.62
CA LYS A 20 17.84 9.15 20.58
C LYS A 20 16.56 8.71 19.90
N ALA A 21 15.71 8.02 20.64
CA ALA A 21 14.43 7.56 20.12
C ALA A 21 13.53 8.73 19.71
N GLY A 22 12.92 8.64 18.51
CA GLY A 22 12.17 9.70 17.85
C GLY A 22 13.02 10.59 16.97
N ASP A 23 12.42 11.39 16.10
CA ASP A 23 13.12 12.26 15.15
C ASP A 23 13.60 13.54 15.84
N GLN A 24 14.87 13.61 16.17
CA GLN A 24 15.49 14.75 16.85
C GLN A 24 15.89 15.86 15.86
N ALA A 25 16.05 15.55 14.60
CA ALA A 25 16.51 16.48 13.58
C ALA A 25 15.38 17.13 12.79
N GLN A 26 14.17 16.60 12.89
CA GLN A 26 13.03 17.09 12.12
C GLN A 26 12.57 18.47 12.62
N LYS A 27 12.65 19.46 11.75
CA LYS A 27 12.06 20.78 11.99
C LYS A 27 10.75 20.94 11.23
N ARG A 28 10.70 20.41 10.01
CA ARG A 28 9.52 20.40 9.12
C ARG A 28 9.67 19.23 8.14
N ALA A 29 8.55 18.73 7.66
CA ALA A 29 8.51 17.61 6.74
C ALA A 29 9.22 17.84 5.40
N ASP A 30 9.46 19.09 5.03
CA ASP A 30 10.03 19.52 3.75
C ASP A 30 11.51 19.96 3.84
N ASP A 31 12.14 19.91 5.02
CA ASP A 31 13.49 20.44 5.18
C ASP A 31 14.61 19.46 4.83
N TYR A 32 14.29 18.24 4.46
CA TYR A 32 15.20 17.16 4.07
C TYR A 32 16.28 16.78 5.12
N LYS A 33 16.19 17.31 6.31
CA LYS A 33 17.18 17.13 7.40
C LYS A 33 16.72 16.15 8.48
N GLY A 34 15.44 15.80 8.48
CA GLY A 34 14.89 14.82 9.41
C GLY A 34 15.53 13.45 9.22
N GLU A 35 15.53 12.68 10.28
CA GLU A 35 15.99 11.29 10.28
C GLU A 35 15.12 10.42 9.35
N CYS A 36 13.82 10.67 9.41
CA CYS A 36 12.81 10.19 8.46
C CYS A 36 12.28 11.39 7.70
N SER A 37 12.58 11.52 6.41
CA SER A 37 12.25 12.75 5.69
C SER A 37 11.91 12.53 4.23
N LEU A 38 11.23 13.53 3.67
CA LEU A 38 10.94 13.65 2.25
C LEU A 38 12.11 14.32 1.55
N GLN A 39 12.38 13.93 0.29
CA GLN A 39 13.40 14.57 -0.53
C GLN A 39 13.09 14.40 -2.02
N GLU A 40 13.74 15.20 -2.84
CA GLU A 40 13.68 14.99 -4.29
C GLU A 40 14.23 13.61 -4.67
N PHE A 41 13.60 12.99 -5.66
CA PHE A 41 14.07 11.73 -6.21
C PHE A 41 15.50 11.86 -6.73
N TYR A 42 16.29 10.85 -6.48
CA TYR A 42 17.64 10.71 -7.03
C TYR A 42 17.88 9.28 -7.51
N VAL A 43 18.79 9.11 -8.44
CA VAL A 43 19.23 7.78 -8.85
C VAL A 43 20.31 7.30 -7.90
N HIS A 44 20.02 6.22 -7.16
CA HIS A 44 21.01 5.63 -6.27
C HIS A 44 22.23 5.15 -7.07
N LYS A 45 23.42 5.27 -6.49
CA LYS A 45 24.69 4.88 -7.17
C LYS A 45 24.72 3.46 -7.73
N TYR A 46 23.93 2.56 -7.17
CA TYR A 46 23.77 1.19 -7.66
C TYR A 46 22.53 1.00 -8.53
N GLY A 47 21.78 2.07 -8.82
CA GLY A 47 20.48 2.00 -9.49
C GLY A 47 19.36 1.55 -8.55
N TRP A 48 18.13 1.60 -9.06
CA TRP A 48 16.94 1.18 -8.34
C TRP A 48 16.25 0.01 -9.05
N ASP A 49 15.83 -0.99 -8.29
CA ASP A 49 14.71 -1.84 -8.64
C ASP A 49 13.45 -1.26 -8.01
N CYS A 50 12.34 -1.36 -8.71
CA CYS A 50 11.08 -0.74 -8.35
C CYS A 50 10.04 -1.83 -8.13
N ALA A 51 9.47 -1.90 -6.92
CA ALA A 51 8.31 -2.71 -6.63
C ALA A 51 7.06 -1.84 -6.73
N ILE A 52 6.17 -2.16 -7.65
CA ILE A 52 4.95 -1.41 -7.96
C ILE A 52 3.77 -2.28 -7.55
N ALA A 53 3.01 -1.87 -6.54
CA ALA A 53 1.85 -2.63 -6.11
C ALA A 53 0.84 -2.76 -7.26
N ILE A 54 0.30 -3.96 -7.44
CA ILE A 54 -0.68 -4.29 -8.49
C ILE A 54 -1.96 -3.48 -8.26
N ASP A 55 -2.43 -3.44 -7.02
CA ASP A 55 -3.60 -2.64 -6.64
C ASP A 55 -3.23 -1.15 -6.50
N PRO A 56 -3.87 -0.26 -7.28
CA PRO A 56 -3.67 1.18 -7.20
C PRO A 56 -3.96 1.77 -5.82
N MET A 57 -4.91 1.20 -5.08
CA MET A 57 -5.25 1.69 -3.73
C MET A 57 -4.13 1.39 -2.74
N ILE A 58 -3.45 0.25 -2.88
CA ILE A 58 -2.26 -0.05 -2.07
C ILE A 58 -1.15 0.94 -2.39
N ARG A 59 -0.94 1.31 -3.67
CA ARG A 59 0.04 2.34 -4.04
C ARG A 59 -0.21 3.68 -3.34
N LEU A 60 -1.44 4.17 -3.40
CA LEU A 60 -1.80 5.45 -2.74
C LEU A 60 -1.58 5.38 -1.23
N LYS A 61 -2.01 4.29 -0.59
CA LYS A 61 -1.79 4.07 0.84
C LYS A 61 -0.30 3.96 1.20
N LEU A 62 0.53 3.32 0.37
CA LEU A 62 1.98 3.26 0.60
C LEU A 62 2.59 4.66 0.65
N ALA A 63 2.24 5.53 -0.29
CA ALA A 63 2.69 6.92 -0.31
C ALA A 63 2.18 7.70 0.91
N GLU A 64 0.90 7.53 1.26
CA GLU A 64 0.29 8.15 2.44
C GLU A 64 1.00 7.71 3.73
N ARG A 65 1.24 6.40 3.90
CA ARG A 65 1.92 5.88 5.10
C ARG A 65 3.36 6.33 5.20
N MET A 66 4.09 6.41 4.08
CA MET A 66 5.45 6.93 4.08
C MET A 66 5.47 8.44 4.39
N LYS A 67 4.53 9.23 3.85
CA LYS A 67 4.39 10.64 4.24
C LYS A 67 4.10 10.79 5.73
N ALA A 68 3.20 9.96 6.27
CA ALA A 68 2.88 9.97 7.69
C ALA A 68 4.09 9.61 8.55
N LEU A 69 4.89 8.61 8.15
CA LEU A 69 6.12 8.23 8.82
C LEU A 69 7.12 9.40 8.85
N CYS A 70 7.37 10.03 7.70
CA CYS A 70 8.29 11.16 7.60
C CYS A 70 7.81 12.42 8.34
N ASN A 71 6.51 12.55 8.59
CA ASN A 71 5.92 13.69 9.29
C ASN A 71 5.69 13.45 10.79
N ASN A 72 5.96 12.23 11.29
CA ASN A 72 5.77 11.93 12.71
C ASN A 72 7.06 12.19 13.49
N PRO A 73 7.13 13.24 14.33
CA PRO A 73 8.32 13.56 15.12
C PRO A 73 8.66 12.51 16.17
N ASN A 74 7.78 11.54 16.41
CA ASN A 74 8.08 10.41 17.28
C ASN A 74 8.74 9.23 16.56
N VAL A 75 8.96 9.30 15.25
CA VAL A 75 9.59 8.23 14.48
C VAL A 75 10.98 8.68 14.02
N GLY A 76 12.00 8.14 14.62
CA GLY A 76 13.40 8.41 14.28
C GLY A 76 14.10 7.23 13.61
N TYR A 77 15.39 7.37 13.40
CA TYR A 77 16.25 6.39 12.78
C TYR A 77 17.29 5.80 13.72
N ASP A 78 17.22 4.51 13.95
CA ASP A 78 18.32 3.74 14.54
C ASP A 78 18.25 2.27 14.07
N GLN A 79 19.35 1.76 13.49
CA GLN A 79 19.41 0.33 13.11
C GLN A 79 19.41 -0.59 14.33
N GLY A 80 19.88 -0.16 15.48
CA GLY A 80 19.81 -0.91 16.74
C GLY A 80 18.38 -1.02 17.28
N GLY A 81 17.63 0.08 17.18
CA GLY A 81 16.24 0.20 17.63
C GLY A 81 15.18 -0.11 16.58
N ARG A 82 15.56 -0.43 15.34
CA ARG A 82 14.71 -0.48 14.15
C ARG A 82 13.41 -1.28 14.27
N ALA A 83 13.32 -2.25 15.18
CA ALA A 83 12.11 -3.03 15.41
C ALA A 83 11.02 -2.26 16.18
N GLY A 84 11.32 -1.09 16.68
CA GLY A 84 10.40 -0.24 17.44
C GLY A 84 9.14 0.09 16.64
N ILE A 85 9.30 0.54 15.38
CA ILE A 85 8.20 0.92 14.49
C ILE A 85 7.22 -0.23 14.22
N LEU A 86 7.69 -1.48 14.18
CA LEU A 86 6.85 -2.66 13.92
C LEU A 86 5.90 -2.95 15.09
N LYS A 87 6.24 -2.48 16.30
CA LYS A 87 5.42 -2.61 17.50
C LYS A 87 4.54 -1.39 17.73
N ALA A 88 5.09 -0.19 17.50
CA ALA A 88 4.43 1.07 17.79
C ALA A 88 3.50 1.55 16.65
N GLY A 89 3.77 1.17 15.40
CA GLY A 89 3.08 1.70 14.21
C GLY A 89 3.58 3.08 13.79
N ILE A 90 3.20 3.47 12.59
CA ILE A 90 3.62 4.77 12.00
C ILE A 90 3.03 5.95 12.77
N ASP A 91 1.81 5.81 13.32
CA ASP A 91 1.12 6.88 14.06
C ASP A 91 1.48 6.91 15.56
N SER A 92 2.64 6.33 15.94
CA SER A 92 3.11 6.29 17.31
C SER A 92 3.06 7.66 17.98
N LYS A 93 2.55 7.70 19.21
CA LYS A 93 2.53 8.89 20.08
C LYS A 93 3.71 8.91 21.06
N LYS A 94 4.59 7.92 20.98
CA LYS A 94 5.79 7.80 21.80
C LYS A 94 7.00 7.65 20.89
N PRO A 95 8.16 8.17 21.32
CA PRO A 95 9.41 8.01 20.59
C PRO A 95 9.66 6.54 20.23
N THR A 96 9.95 6.28 18.98
CA THR A 96 10.25 4.96 18.42
C THR A 96 11.22 5.08 17.26
N GLU A 97 11.82 3.94 16.87
CA GLU A 97 12.87 3.89 15.88
C GLU A 97 12.49 2.95 14.71
N CYS A 98 13.03 3.29 13.54
CA CYS A 98 13.05 2.43 12.38
C CYS A 98 14.41 2.53 11.66
N ASP A 99 14.66 1.64 10.71
CA ASP A 99 15.60 1.86 9.61
C ASP A 99 14.83 1.99 8.29
N CYS A 100 15.52 2.18 7.17
CA CYS A 100 14.89 2.29 5.87
C CYS A 100 14.02 1.05 5.56
N GLY A 101 14.50 -0.16 5.85
CA GLY A 101 13.79 -1.42 5.60
C GLY A 101 12.57 -1.60 6.50
N THR A 102 12.69 -1.39 7.79
CA THR A 102 11.56 -1.57 8.73
C THR A 102 10.50 -0.48 8.55
N GLY A 103 10.90 0.73 8.16
CA GLY A 103 9.97 1.79 7.77
C GLY A 103 9.13 1.38 6.55
N VAL A 104 9.78 0.87 5.48
CA VAL A 104 9.07 0.35 4.30
C VAL A 104 8.20 -0.85 4.66
N ARG A 105 8.71 -1.82 5.44
CA ARG A 105 7.93 -2.98 5.90
C ARG A 105 6.66 -2.56 6.63
N GLN A 106 6.75 -1.58 7.51
CA GLN A 106 5.59 -1.08 8.25
C GLN A 106 4.60 -0.37 7.33
N CYS A 107 5.09 0.39 6.34
CA CYS A 107 4.22 0.97 5.31
C CYS A 107 3.45 -0.11 4.53
N VAL A 108 4.11 -1.19 4.11
CA VAL A 108 3.46 -2.30 3.40
C VAL A 108 2.42 -2.97 4.29
N LYS A 109 2.77 -3.27 5.53
CA LYS A 109 1.85 -3.90 6.50
C LYS A 109 0.58 -3.07 6.71
N GLU A 110 0.72 -1.75 6.87
CA GLU A 110 -0.44 -0.86 7.10
C GLU A 110 -1.23 -0.58 5.81
N ALA A 111 -0.56 -0.46 4.66
CA ALA A 111 -1.21 -0.18 3.39
C ALA A 111 -1.98 -1.38 2.82
N ALA A 112 -1.40 -2.57 2.92
CA ALA A 112 -1.94 -3.79 2.32
C ALA A 112 -2.58 -4.76 3.31
N GLY A 113 -2.43 -4.53 4.62
CA GLY A 113 -2.88 -5.46 5.66
C GLY A 113 -2.10 -6.78 5.66
N LYS A 114 -0.93 -6.84 5.00
CA LYS A 114 -0.08 -8.02 4.88
C LYS A 114 1.37 -7.67 5.23
N ASP A 115 1.92 -8.34 6.22
CA ASP A 115 3.32 -8.18 6.60
C ASP A 115 4.20 -9.02 5.66
N PRO A 116 5.16 -8.41 4.92
CA PRO A 116 6.08 -9.17 4.06
C PRO A 116 7.11 -10.02 4.84
N GLY A 117 7.11 -9.93 6.17
CA GLY A 117 8.08 -10.60 7.02
C GLY A 117 9.39 -9.80 7.20
N PRO A 118 10.33 -10.33 7.99
CA PRO A 118 11.59 -9.64 8.25
C PRO A 118 12.49 -9.64 7.02
N PHE A 119 13.00 -8.46 6.67
CA PHE A 119 14.00 -8.29 5.61
C PHE A 119 15.01 -7.18 5.94
N ASN A 120 16.05 -7.14 5.17
CA ASN A 120 16.95 -6.01 4.97
C ASN A 120 17.06 -5.72 3.47
N THR A 121 17.76 -4.67 3.08
CA THR A 121 17.87 -4.26 1.66
C THR A 121 18.52 -5.29 0.73
N ALA A 122 19.12 -6.38 1.26
CA ALA A 122 19.69 -7.43 0.43
C ALA A 122 18.66 -8.49 0.00
N ASN A 123 17.59 -8.70 0.78
CA ASN A 123 16.53 -9.67 0.50
C ASN A 123 15.12 -9.05 0.53
N GLU A 124 15.04 -7.72 0.46
CA GLU A 124 13.76 -6.99 0.46
C GLU A 124 12.91 -7.35 -0.77
N LYS A 125 13.56 -7.47 -1.93
CA LYS A 125 12.89 -7.82 -3.18
C LYS A 125 12.18 -9.16 -3.05
N GLU A 126 12.89 -10.20 -2.60
CA GLU A 126 12.34 -11.55 -2.42
C GLU A 126 11.20 -11.55 -1.38
N ALA A 127 11.34 -10.80 -0.30
CA ALA A 127 10.30 -10.69 0.71
C ALA A 127 9.02 -10.03 0.16
N LEU A 128 9.16 -8.99 -0.65
CA LEU A 128 8.03 -8.35 -1.32
C LEU A 128 7.42 -9.24 -2.42
N GLU A 129 8.24 -9.95 -3.21
CA GLU A 129 7.78 -10.93 -4.21
C GLU A 129 6.92 -12.03 -3.58
N ALA A 130 7.34 -12.55 -2.44
CA ALA A 130 6.60 -13.58 -1.70
C ALA A 130 5.21 -13.13 -1.25
N THR A 131 4.95 -11.82 -1.19
CA THR A 131 3.60 -11.31 -0.89
C THR A 131 2.62 -11.50 -2.04
N GLY A 132 3.09 -11.57 -3.29
CA GLY A 132 2.25 -11.57 -4.50
C GLY A 132 1.54 -10.24 -4.77
N LEU A 133 1.92 -9.14 -4.10
CA LEU A 133 1.26 -7.84 -4.20
C LEU A 133 1.92 -6.90 -5.22
N PHE A 134 3.13 -7.22 -5.70
CA PHE A 134 3.95 -6.29 -6.47
C PHE A 134 4.42 -6.86 -7.81
N ASN A 135 4.48 -5.99 -8.81
CA ASN A 135 5.26 -6.18 -10.02
C ASN A 135 6.61 -5.49 -9.87
N PHE A 136 7.66 -6.05 -10.48
CA PHE A 136 9.02 -5.52 -10.38
C PHE A 136 9.56 -5.07 -11.74
N VAL A 137 10.17 -3.89 -11.76
CA VAL A 137 10.86 -3.34 -12.92
C VAL A 137 12.15 -2.66 -12.47
N SER A 138 13.17 -2.62 -13.32
CA SER A 138 14.34 -1.78 -13.07
C SER A 138 14.06 -0.33 -13.48
N TYR A 139 14.58 0.61 -12.71
CA TYR A 139 14.54 2.01 -13.09
C TYR A 139 15.53 2.29 -14.22
N ASN A 140 15.03 2.83 -15.34
CA ASN A 140 15.79 3.17 -16.53
C ASN A 140 15.47 4.59 -17.04
N GLY A 141 15.13 5.51 -16.11
CA GLY A 141 14.79 6.90 -16.46
C GLY A 141 13.29 7.16 -16.65
N GLN A 142 12.44 6.14 -16.53
CA GLN A 142 10.99 6.31 -16.64
C GLN A 142 10.38 7.02 -15.44
N ASP A 143 9.26 7.68 -15.66
CA ASP A 143 8.43 8.18 -14.57
C ASP A 143 7.89 7.02 -13.72
N LEU A 144 7.90 7.18 -12.41
CA LEU A 144 7.44 6.16 -11.48
C LEU A 144 6.09 6.54 -10.86
N PRO A 145 5.16 5.57 -10.73
CA PRO A 145 3.91 5.80 -10.03
C PRO A 145 4.12 6.17 -8.56
N THR A 146 3.27 7.05 -8.04
CA THR A 146 3.14 7.28 -6.60
C THR A 146 2.91 5.94 -5.88
N GLY A 147 3.61 5.71 -4.76
CA GLY A 147 3.58 4.46 -4.00
C GLY A 147 4.55 3.39 -4.49
N THR A 148 5.40 3.67 -5.49
CA THR A 148 6.47 2.74 -5.89
C THR A 148 7.51 2.62 -4.77
N ILE A 149 7.83 1.39 -4.37
CA ILE A 149 8.95 1.10 -3.47
C ILE A 149 10.23 1.01 -4.31
N LEU A 150 11.24 1.76 -3.90
CA LEU A 150 12.56 1.80 -4.52
C LEU A 150 13.53 0.96 -3.68
N ILE A 151 14.16 -0.02 -4.32
CA ILE A 151 15.12 -0.92 -3.68
C ILE A 151 16.45 -0.76 -4.40
N SER A 152 17.53 -0.41 -3.68
CA SER A 152 18.84 -0.33 -4.33
C SER A 152 19.30 -1.71 -4.80
N LYS A 153 19.79 -1.82 -6.04
CA LYS A 153 20.19 -3.11 -6.68
C LYS A 153 21.32 -3.83 -5.94
N LYS A 154 22.05 -3.11 -5.13
CA LYS A 154 22.99 -3.68 -4.15
C LYS A 154 22.52 -3.21 -2.77
N LYS A 155 22.84 -3.99 -1.73
CA LYS A 155 22.58 -3.61 -0.34
C LYS A 155 22.86 -2.13 -0.09
N GLY A 156 21.94 -1.42 0.53
CA GLY A 156 22.19 -0.01 0.90
C GLY A 156 20.97 0.77 1.33
N HIS A 157 19.94 0.89 0.50
CA HIS A 157 18.84 1.79 0.80
C HIS A 157 17.52 1.35 0.16
N THR A 158 16.42 1.74 0.79
CA THR A 158 15.07 1.63 0.27
C THR A 158 14.25 2.88 0.60
N ALA A 159 13.31 3.23 -0.25
CA ALA A 159 12.47 4.41 -0.14
C ALA A 159 11.11 4.17 -0.80
N ILE A 160 10.16 5.06 -0.60
CA ILE A 160 8.87 5.04 -1.32
C ILE A 160 8.67 6.36 -2.07
N VAL A 161 8.27 6.30 -3.33
CA VAL A 161 7.85 7.46 -4.12
C VAL A 161 6.54 7.99 -3.54
N VAL A 162 6.58 9.16 -2.91
CA VAL A 162 5.40 9.77 -2.28
C VAL A 162 4.70 10.76 -3.20
N GLU A 163 5.44 11.33 -4.17
CA GLU A 163 4.91 12.11 -5.27
C GLU A 163 5.62 11.67 -6.55
N GLY A 164 4.90 10.95 -7.37
CA GLY A 164 5.34 10.44 -8.66
C GLY A 164 4.31 10.81 -9.71
N THR A 165 4.38 10.14 -10.87
CA THR A 165 3.26 10.22 -11.78
C THR A 165 2.04 9.66 -11.06
N ILE A 166 1.02 10.49 -10.98
CA ILE A 166 -0.31 9.96 -10.75
C ILE A 166 -0.59 9.15 -12.02
N GLN A 167 -0.26 7.85 -12.00
CA GLN A 167 -1.17 7.01 -12.73
C GLN A 167 -2.49 7.25 -12.00
N THR A 168 -3.31 8.13 -12.56
CA THR A 168 -4.73 7.99 -12.35
C THR A 168 -4.92 6.50 -12.56
N ALA A 169 -5.00 5.73 -11.46
CA ALA A 169 -5.79 4.55 -11.56
C ALA A 169 -7.01 5.12 -12.29
N LYS A 170 -7.20 4.74 -13.56
CA LYS A 170 -8.54 4.62 -14.09
C LYS A 170 -9.12 3.84 -12.94
N GLU A 171 -9.86 4.53 -12.06
CA GLU A 171 -10.47 3.88 -10.89
C GLU A 171 -10.92 2.57 -11.47
N PRO A 172 -10.54 1.38 -10.96
CA PRO A 172 -11.06 0.17 -11.54
C PRO A 172 -12.51 0.55 -11.62
N SER A 173 -13.00 0.86 -12.84
CA SER A 173 -14.32 1.44 -12.99
C SER A 173 -15.16 0.39 -12.34
N VAL A 174 -15.57 0.67 -11.08
CA VAL A 174 -16.27 -0.31 -10.29
C VAL A 174 -17.48 -0.56 -11.14
N ALA A 175 -17.36 -1.57 -11.98
CA ALA A 175 -18.39 -1.88 -12.94
C ALA A 175 -19.54 -2.41 -12.10
N TYR A 176 -20.56 -1.60 -11.98
CA TYR A 176 -21.79 -2.02 -11.32
C TYR A 176 -22.66 -2.79 -12.30
N TYR A 177 -23.40 -3.74 -11.77
CA TYR A 177 -24.53 -4.30 -12.51
C TYR A 177 -25.59 -3.22 -12.73
N GLY A 178 -26.29 -3.32 -13.85
CA GLY A 178 -27.48 -2.49 -14.10
C GLY A 178 -28.53 -2.65 -12.98
N VAL A 179 -29.39 -1.66 -12.84
CA VAL A 179 -30.46 -1.70 -11.83
C VAL A 179 -31.47 -2.79 -12.15
N TYR A 180 -31.66 -3.75 -11.24
CA TYR A 180 -32.71 -4.75 -11.33
C TYR A 180 -34.05 -4.16 -10.91
N LYS A 181 -34.97 -4.01 -11.86
CA LYS A 181 -36.31 -3.43 -11.65
C LYS A 181 -37.38 -4.46 -11.26
N GLY A 182 -37.05 -5.76 -11.23
CA GLY A 182 -38.00 -6.83 -10.89
C GLY A 182 -38.37 -6.86 -9.41
N LYS A 183 -39.55 -7.42 -9.12
CA LYS A 183 -40.03 -7.58 -7.73
C LYS A 183 -39.41 -8.79 -7.01
N GLY A 184 -38.75 -9.69 -7.74
CA GLY A 184 -38.21 -10.94 -7.20
C GLY A 184 -37.08 -10.73 -6.18
N THR A 185 -36.85 -11.78 -5.40
CA THR A 185 -35.79 -11.85 -4.34
C THR A 185 -34.69 -12.85 -4.70
N SER A 186 -34.75 -13.48 -5.87
CA SER A 186 -33.70 -14.40 -6.34
C SER A 186 -32.54 -13.63 -6.95
N ILE A 187 -31.35 -13.79 -6.39
CA ILE A 187 -30.13 -13.18 -6.93
C ILE A 187 -29.76 -13.75 -8.31
N VAL A 188 -30.05 -15.02 -8.57
CA VAL A 188 -29.82 -15.67 -9.88
C VAL A 188 -30.68 -14.98 -10.95
N SER A 189 -31.98 -14.82 -10.69
CA SER A 189 -32.89 -14.14 -11.61
C SER A 189 -32.54 -12.65 -11.77
N ALA A 190 -32.10 -11.99 -10.70
CA ALA A 190 -31.71 -10.58 -10.74
C ALA A 190 -30.45 -10.37 -11.59
N LEU A 191 -29.43 -11.21 -11.44
CA LEU A 191 -28.20 -11.17 -12.23
C LEU A 191 -28.49 -11.44 -13.71
N ALA A 192 -29.28 -12.51 -14.03
CA ALA A 192 -29.66 -12.82 -15.40
C ALA A 192 -30.43 -11.65 -16.05
N ALA A 193 -31.31 -11.01 -15.31
CA ALA A 193 -32.15 -9.90 -15.82
C ALA A 193 -31.32 -8.64 -16.17
N VAL A 194 -30.14 -8.48 -15.58
CA VAL A 194 -29.21 -7.37 -15.89
C VAL A 194 -28.07 -7.79 -16.83
N GLY A 195 -28.19 -8.95 -17.48
CA GLY A 195 -27.30 -9.42 -18.55
C GLY A 195 -26.12 -10.25 -18.07
N GLU A 196 -26.07 -10.68 -16.79
CA GLU A 196 -25.04 -11.60 -16.32
C GLU A 196 -25.31 -13.02 -16.83
N LYS A 197 -24.34 -13.57 -17.57
CA LYS A 197 -24.44 -14.91 -18.17
C LYS A 197 -24.03 -16.02 -17.22
N ASP A 198 -23.08 -15.73 -16.33
CA ASP A 198 -22.61 -16.70 -15.32
C ASP A 198 -23.26 -16.41 -13.96
N THR A 199 -24.34 -17.15 -13.66
CA THR A 199 -25.01 -17.07 -12.37
C THR A 199 -24.70 -18.23 -11.45
N THR A 200 -23.60 -18.98 -11.71
CA THR A 200 -23.17 -20.11 -10.90
C THR A 200 -22.83 -19.70 -9.46
N PHE A 201 -22.81 -20.66 -8.56
CA PHE A 201 -22.42 -20.43 -7.17
C PHE A 201 -21.00 -19.85 -7.07
N ALA A 202 -20.06 -20.39 -7.88
CA ALA A 202 -18.67 -19.94 -7.89
C ALA A 202 -18.55 -18.48 -8.30
N HIS A 203 -19.26 -18.04 -9.34
CA HIS A 203 -19.27 -16.65 -9.77
C HIS A 203 -19.95 -15.73 -8.75
N ARG A 204 -21.10 -16.14 -8.19
CA ARG A 204 -21.76 -15.38 -7.12
C ARG A 204 -20.89 -15.22 -5.87
N LYS A 205 -20.05 -16.20 -5.56
CA LYS A 205 -19.06 -16.09 -4.47
C LYS A 205 -18.03 -14.98 -4.73
N LYS A 206 -17.59 -14.81 -5.98
CA LYS A 206 -16.68 -13.70 -6.37
C LYS A 206 -17.41 -12.36 -6.27
N ILE A 207 -18.64 -12.27 -6.79
CA ILE A 207 -19.46 -11.06 -6.67
C ILE A 207 -19.69 -10.70 -5.20
N ALA A 208 -20.03 -11.67 -4.34
CA ALA A 208 -20.22 -11.45 -2.91
C ALA A 208 -18.95 -10.90 -2.24
N ALA A 209 -17.78 -11.47 -2.56
CA ALA A 209 -16.49 -11.00 -2.03
C ALA A 209 -16.20 -9.56 -2.47
N ALA A 210 -16.42 -9.22 -3.75
CA ALA A 210 -16.27 -7.86 -4.27
C ALA A 210 -17.18 -6.83 -3.57
N ASN A 211 -18.30 -7.29 -3.01
CA ASN A 211 -19.29 -6.46 -2.30
C ASN A 211 -19.19 -6.55 -0.76
N GLY A 212 -18.05 -7.03 -0.23
CA GLY A 212 -17.83 -7.12 1.21
C GLY A 212 -18.69 -8.16 1.95
N ILE A 213 -19.27 -9.13 1.22
CA ILE A 213 -20.03 -10.24 1.80
C ILE A 213 -19.06 -11.41 1.97
N THR A 214 -18.40 -11.45 3.12
CA THR A 214 -17.42 -12.49 3.46
C THR A 214 -18.09 -13.84 3.75
N GLY A 215 -17.34 -14.95 3.55
CA GLY A 215 -17.85 -16.28 3.88
C GLY A 215 -19.12 -16.67 3.12
N TYR A 216 -19.24 -16.29 1.84
CA TYR A 216 -20.43 -16.53 1.06
C TYR A 216 -20.73 -18.04 0.91
N GLN A 217 -21.88 -18.46 1.41
CA GLN A 217 -22.41 -19.84 1.32
C GLN A 217 -23.76 -19.90 0.55
N GLY A 218 -24.19 -18.79 -0.04
CA GLY A 218 -25.45 -18.72 -0.77
C GLY A 218 -26.68 -18.75 0.12
N THR A 219 -26.56 -18.34 1.39
CA THR A 219 -27.71 -18.25 2.29
C THR A 219 -28.71 -17.23 1.83
N ILE A 220 -29.96 -17.38 2.27
CA ILE A 220 -31.04 -16.43 1.93
C ILE A 220 -30.62 -15.00 2.30
N ALA A 221 -30.09 -14.78 3.47
CA ALA A 221 -29.65 -13.46 3.93
C ALA A 221 -28.59 -12.85 3.03
N GLN A 222 -27.56 -13.64 2.65
CA GLN A 222 -26.48 -13.19 1.76
C GLN A 222 -27.01 -12.86 0.36
N ASN A 223 -27.88 -13.70 -0.19
CA ASN A 223 -28.49 -13.49 -1.49
C ASN A 223 -29.41 -12.26 -1.48
N LEU A 224 -30.23 -12.06 -0.43
CA LEU A 224 -31.06 -10.87 -0.28
C LEU A 224 -30.24 -9.58 -0.21
N LYS A 225 -29.10 -9.58 0.49
CA LYS A 225 -28.19 -8.43 0.51
C LYS A 225 -27.69 -8.08 -0.89
N MET A 226 -27.32 -9.07 -1.70
CA MET A 226 -26.92 -8.85 -3.10
C MET A 226 -28.08 -8.33 -3.94
N VAL A 227 -29.30 -8.84 -3.73
CA VAL A 227 -30.51 -8.34 -4.43
C VAL A 227 -30.82 -6.90 -4.06
N GLN A 228 -30.63 -6.50 -2.82
CA GLN A 228 -30.78 -5.11 -2.40
C GLN A 228 -29.76 -4.20 -3.09
N LEU A 229 -28.49 -4.63 -3.16
CA LEU A 229 -27.43 -3.89 -3.84
C LEU A 229 -27.71 -3.74 -5.34
N ILE A 230 -28.13 -4.79 -6.05
CA ILE A 230 -28.42 -4.72 -7.49
C ILE A 230 -29.67 -3.89 -7.79
N LYS A 231 -30.68 -3.92 -6.94
CA LYS A 231 -31.86 -3.02 -7.03
C LYS A 231 -31.47 -1.54 -6.83
N ALA A 232 -30.48 -1.28 -5.98
CA ALA A 232 -29.94 0.06 -5.76
C ALA A 232 -28.92 0.50 -6.81
N GLY A 233 -28.56 -0.34 -7.79
CA GLY A 233 -27.49 -0.07 -8.77
C GLY A 233 -26.09 -0.02 -8.16
N LYS A 234 -25.90 -0.66 -7.00
CA LYS A 234 -24.67 -0.65 -6.20
C LYS A 234 -23.97 -2.00 -6.11
N LEU A 235 -24.48 -3.03 -6.83
CA LEU A 235 -23.81 -4.33 -6.86
C LEU A 235 -22.62 -4.28 -7.80
N ILE A 236 -21.43 -4.48 -7.26
CA ILE A 236 -20.14 -4.50 -7.97
C ILE A 236 -20.02 -5.80 -8.75
N LYS A 237 -19.57 -5.72 -10.01
CA LYS A 237 -19.19 -6.87 -10.83
C LYS A 237 -17.87 -7.47 -10.32
N ALA A 238 -17.69 -8.78 -10.46
CA ALA A 238 -16.46 -9.49 -10.10
C ALA A 238 -15.71 -9.96 -11.35
#